data_cc0220039f877123c3b8fc0e5fe9a1e7
#
_entry.id   cc0220039f877123c3b8fc0e5fe9a1e7
#
_cell.length_a   1.000
_cell.length_b   1.000
_cell.length_c   1.000
_cell.angle_alpha   90.00
_cell.angle_beta   90.00
_cell.angle_gamma   90.00
#
_symmetry.space_group_name_H-M   'P 1'
#
loop_
_entity.id
_entity.type
_entity.pdbx_description
1 polymer ?
#
loop_
_entity_poly.entity_id
_entity_poly.type
_entity_poly.pdbx_seq_one_letter_code
_entity_poly.pdbx_strand_id
1 'polypeptide(L)'
;VWVNEDIENPSAVNYGSHVDISGNKILAGAFDLGTNIGKFYVLADNGTSWVQEFESTEFLAKSLDLEGDLIAVGRTDDVLMFKFNGTTWVQIADINDPNIGGNFFGAAVKISGDYLFIGAPATLVAGQDQGVVYCYKRNGSSYVMQSTIQSVLGEDQGKFGTAIDAYYNDILIGAVMENTDKGTVGFGIIHTE
;
A
#
# COMPACT_ATOMS: atom_id res chain seq x y z
N VAL A 1 25.56 13.73 8.97
CA VAL A 1 24.85 14.94 9.42
C VAL A 1 23.47 14.90 8.79
N TRP A 2 22.41 14.95 9.63
CA TRP A 2 21.05 15.12 9.13
C TRP A 2 20.89 16.56 8.65
N VAL A 3 20.45 16.76 7.43
CA VAL A 3 19.99 18.04 6.92
C VAL A 3 18.47 18.00 7.01
N ASN A 4 17.89 18.96 7.74
CA ASN A 4 16.45 19.10 7.83
C ASN A 4 15.99 20.01 6.69
N GLU A 5 15.14 19.48 5.81
CA GLU A 5 14.53 20.22 4.72
C GLU A 5 13.02 19.94 4.74
N ASP A 6 12.23 20.97 4.95
CA ASP A 6 10.79 20.87 4.97
C ASP A 6 10.25 21.05 3.55
N ILE A 7 9.47 20.06 3.08
CA ILE A 7 8.78 20.12 1.80
C ILE A 7 7.33 20.47 2.08
N GLU A 8 6.96 21.70 1.79
CA GLU A 8 5.62 22.21 2.04
C GLU A 8 4.74 22.17 0.79
N ASN A 9 3.46 21.89 0.98
CA ASN A 9 2.42 22.14 -0.02
C ASN A 9 1.28 22.93 0.65
N PRO A 10 1.33 24.28 0.58
CA PRO A 10 0.39 25.14 1.32
C PRO A 10 -1.06 25.04 0.84
N SER A 11 -1.30 24.44 -0.32
CA SER A 11 -2.66 24.20 -0.85
C SER A 11 -3.25 22.85 -0.46
N ALA A 12 -2.46 21.94 0.14
CA ALA A 12 -2.90 20.60 0.47
C ALA A 12 -3.21 20.46 1.97
N VAL A 13 -4.41 20.02 2.30
CA VAL A 13 -4.82 19.72 3.67
C VAL A 13 -4.23 18.37 4.08
N ASN A 14 -3.65 18.29 5.30
CA ASN A 14 -3.02 17.08 5.83
C ASN A 14 -1.91 16.50 4.94
N TYR A 15 -1.15 17.36 4.26
CA TYR A 15 0.02 16.95 3.48
C TYR A 15 1.02 16.18 4.37
N GLY A 16 1.48 15.03 3.91
CA GLY A 16 2.30 14.11 4.70
C GLY A 16 1.49 13.10 5.53
N SER A 17 0.17 12.96 5.29
CA SER A 17 -0.64 11.91 5.92
C SER A 17 -0.14 10.49 5.62
N HIS A 18 0.47 10.31 4.45
CA HIS A 18 1.21 9.12 4.03
C HIS A 18 2.48 9.58 3.34
N VAL A 19 3.58 8.91 3.58
CA VAL A 19 4.86 9.22 2.94
C VAL A 19 5.60 7.95 2.58
N ASP A 20 6.28 7.98 1.44
CA ASP A 20 7.17 6.93 1.02
C ASP A 20 8.29 7.51 0.15
N ILE A 21 9.40 6.80 0.02
CA ILE A 21 10.54 7.23 -0.77
C ILE A 21 11.14 6.05 -1.53
N SER A 22 11.39 6.25 -2.81
CA SER A 22 12.07 5.27 -3.66
C SER A 22 13.01 5.97 -4.64
N GLY A 23 14.32 5.69 -4.51
CA GLY A 23 15.33 6.32 -5.34
C GLY A 23 15.33 7.85 -5.20
N ASN A 24 15.09 8.54 -6.31
CA ASN A 24 15.02 10.01 -6.38
C ASN A 24 13.56 10.53 -6.38
N LYS A 25 12.62 9.76 -5.85
CA LYS A 25 11.20 10.15 -5.78
C LYS A 25 10.68 10.05 -4.35
N ILE A 26 9.85 11.01 -3.98
CA ILE A 26 9.04 11.02 -2.76
C ILE A 26 7.57 10.94 -3.17
N LEU A 27 6.83 10.07 -2.50
CA LEU A 27 5.37 10.00 -2.54
C LEU A 27 4.82 10.64 -1.27
N ALA A 28 3.93 11.61 -1.40
CA ALA A 28 3.29 12.27 -0.28
C ALA A 28 1.78 12.30 -0.47
N GLY A 29 1.05 11.72 0.47
CA GLY A 29 -0.41 11.79 0.56
C GLY A 29 -0.86 13.04 1.28
N ALA A 30 -2.01 13.58 0.87
CA ALA A 30 -2.71 14.67 1.51
C ALA A 30 -4.20 14.29 1.61
N PHE A 31 -4.51 13.45 2.59
CA PHE A 31 -5.86 12.91 2.78
C PHE A 31 -6.48 13.47 4.05
N ASP A 32 -7.73 13.89 3.95
CA ASP A 32 -8.52 14.27 5.11
C ASP A 32 -8.74 13.06 6.01
N LEU A 33 -8.28 13.15 7.27
CA LEU A 33 -8.28 12.02 8.20
C LEU A 33 -9.67 11.54 8.62
N GLY A 34 -10.71 12.37 8.41
CA GLY A 34 -12.09 12.02 8.71
C GLY A 34 -12.80 11.32 7.56
N THR A 35 -12.52 11.75 6.33
CA THR A 35 -13.16 11.25 5.11
C THR A 35 -12.27 10.32 4.28
N ASN A 36 -10.95 10.37 4.50
CA ASN A 36 -9.90 9.76 3.66
C ASN A 36 -9.94 10.22 2.18
N ILE A 37 -10.64 11.32 1.90
CA ILE A 37 -10.64 11.94 0.56
C ILE A 37 -9.43 12.85 0.47
N GLY A 38 -8.72 12.79 -0.64
CA GLY A 38 -7.59 13.65 -0.89
C GLY A 38 -6.83 13.26 -2.14
N LYS A 39 -5.57 13.66 -2.19
CA LYS A 39 -4.67 13.47 -3.32
C LYS A 39 -3.36 12.89 -2.87
N PHE A 40 -2.60 12.33 -3.81
CA PHE A 40 -1.18 12.12 -3.63
C PHE A 40 -0.37 12.99 -4.59
N TYR A 41 0.84 13.27 -4.18
CA TYR A 41 1.84 14.05 -4.91
C TYR A 41 3.09 13.22 -5.07
N VAL A 42 3.73 13.33 -6.23
CA VAL A 42 5.07 12.79 -6.43
C VAL A 42 6.03 13.94 -6.62
N LEU A 43 7.11 13.93 -5.85
CA LEU A 43 8.20 14.86 -6.00
C LEU A 43 9.43 14.11 -6.52
N ALA A 44 10.19 14.75 -7.39
CA ALA A 44 11.44 14.24 -7.91
C ALA A 44 12.60 15.13 -7.47
N ASP A 45 13.71 14.50 -7.08
CA ASP A 45 14.97 15.21 -6.85
C ASP A 45 15.60 15.60 -8.19
N ASN A 46 15.81 16.90 -8.40
CA ASN A 46 16.49 17.43 -9.59
C ASN A 46 18.00 17.68 -9.38
N GLY A 47 18.55 17.21 -8.25
CA GLY A 47 19.95 17.37 -7.85
C GLY A 47 20.23 18.64 -7.02
N THR A 48 19.23 19.52 -6.85
CA THR A 48 19.34 20.75 -6.02
C THR A 48 18.15 20.93 -5.08
N SER A 49 17.00 20.38 -5.42
CA SER A 49 15.76 20.47 -4.64
C SER A 49 14.76 19.39 -5.06
N TRP A 50 13.79 19.16 -4.19
CA TRP A 50 12.62 18.34 -4.51
C TRP A 50 11.58 19.17 -5.26
N VAL A 51 11.16 18.72 -6.43
CA VAL A 51 10.20 19.42 -7.30
C VAL A 51 8.98 18.54 -7.52
N GLN A 52 7.79 19.11 -7.38
CA GLN A 52 6.55 18.38 -7.68
C GLN A 52 6.52 17.97 -9.16
N GLU A 53 6.48 16.67 -9.39
CA GLU A 53 6.41 16.06 -10.72
C GLU A 53 4.96 15.72 -11.09
N PHE A 54 4.13 15.37 -10.09
CA PHE A 54 2.78 14.92 -10.32
C PHE A 54 1.85 15.26 -9.14
N GLU A 55 0.58 15.47 -9.46
CA GLU A 55 -0.54 15.59 -8.53
C GLU A 55 -1.70 14.74 -9.06
N SER A 56 -2.24 13.86 -8.23
CA SER A 56 -3.39 13.03 -8.59
C SER A 56 -4.70 13.81 -8.55
N THR A 57 -5.76 13.27 -9.16
CA THR A 57 -7.14 13.66 -8.86
C THR A 57 -7.52 13.24 -7.43
N GLU A 58 -8.59 13.78 -6.89
CA GLU A 58 -9.10 13.36 -5.58
C GLU A 58 -9.71 11.95 -5.63
N PHE A 59 -9.45 11.16 -4.58
CA PHE A 59 -10.06 9.84 -4.35
C PHE A 59 -9.95 9.44 -2.87
N LEU A 60 -10.64 8.38 -2.49
CA LEU A 60 -10.49 7.75 -1.18
C LEU A 60 -9.21 6.91 -1.17
N ALA A 61 -8.30 7.13 -0.20
CA ALA A 61 -7.14 6.27 0.00
C ALA A 61 -6.97 5.87 1.46
N LYS A 62 -6.47 4.67 1.67
CA LYS A 62 -6.15 4.07 2.98
C LYS A 62 -4.66 3.83 3.15
N SER A 63 -3.98 3.54 2.06
CA SER A 63 -2.55 3.24 2.04
C SER A 63 -1.93 3.64 0.72
N LEU A 64 -0.64 3.95 0.76
CA LEU A 64 0.19 4.26 -0.40
C LEU A 64 1.50 3.50 -0.30
N ASP A 65 2.05 3.11 -1.44
CA ASP A 65 3.41 2.59 -1.55
C ASP A 65 4.03 2.99 -2.89
N LEU A 66 5.33 3.25 -2.88
CA LEU A 66 6.12 3.65 -4.05
C LEU A 66 7.32 2.73 -4.21
N GLU A 67 7.46 2.10 -5.36
CA GLU A 67 8.68 1.40 -5.74
C GLU A 67 9.07 1.72 -7.18
N GLY A 68 10.19 2.42 -7.34
CA GLY A 68 10.72 2.78 -8.66
C GLY A 68 9.75 3.63 -9.49
N ASP A 69 9.19 3.03 -10.54
CA ASP A 69 8.23 3.65 -11.45
C ASP A 69 6.77 3.23 -11.17
N LEU A 70 6.49 2.61 -10.04
CA LEU A 70 5.17 2.11 -9.65
C LEU A 70 4.67 2.77 -8.37
N ILE A 71 3.38 3.07 -8.33
CA ILE A 71 2.65 3.48 -7.12
C ILE A 71 1.44 2.57 -6.96
N ALA A 72 1.27 2.06 -5.75
CA ALA A 72 0.06 1.38 -5.30
C ALA A 72 -0.75 2.32 -4.40
N VAL A 73 -2.05 2.39 -4.63
CA VAL A 73 -3.00 3.19 -3.85
C VAL A 73 -4.10 2.28 -3.35
N GLY A 74 -4.04 1.89 -2.09
CA GLY A 74 -5.09 1.12 -1.44
C GLY A 74 -6.29 2.00 -1.12
N ARG A 75 -7.48 1.58 -1.58
CA ARG A 75 -8.78 2.18 -1.25
C ARG A 75 -9.58 1.24 -0.35
N THR A 76 -10.87 1.46 -0.21
CA THR A 76 -11.68 0.65 0.73
C THR A 76 -11.92 -0.78 0.23
N ASP A 77 -12.10 -0.97 -1.09
CA ASP A 77 -12.47 -2.26 -1.69
C ASP A 77 -11.70 -2.55 -2.99
N ASP A 78 -10.67 -1.76 -3.28
CA ASP A 78 -9.83 -1.92 -4.47
C ASP A 78 -8.44 -1.30 -4.27
N VAL A 79 -7.55 -1.57 -5.22
CA VAL A 79 -6.21 -0.98 -5.29
C VAL A 79 -5.95 -0.44 -6.70
N LEU A 80 -5.64 0.84 -6.79
CA LEU A 80 -5.20 1.45 -8.04
C LEU A 80 -3.68 1.32 -8.17
N MET A 81 -3.24 0.97 -9.38
CA MET A 81 -1.83 0.97 -9.72
C MET A 81 -1.53 2.07 -10.73
N PHE A 82 -0.52 2.86 -10.44
CA PHE A 82 0.02 3.88 -11.34
C PHE A 82 1.42 3.50 -11.77
N LYS A 83 1.78 3.91 -12.98
CA LYS A 83 3.13 3.76 -13.52
C LYS A 83 3.61 5.06 -14.16
N PHE A 84 4.87 5.40 -13.91
CA PHE A 84 5.55 6.48 -14.62
C PHE A 84 5.88 6.03 -16.04
N ASN A 85 5.41 6.78 -17.05
CA ASN A 85 5.61 6.45 -18.47
C ASN A 85 6.80 7.18 -19.11
N GLY A 86 7.63 7.83 -18.29
CA GLY A 86 8.75 8.68 -18.73
C GLY A 86 8.42 10.17 -18.81
N THR A 87 7.12 10.52 -18.67
CA THR A 87 6.67 11.93 -18.73
C THR A 87 5.69 12.26 -17.59
N THR A 88 4.80 11.33 -17.27
CA THR A 88 3.80 11.50 -16.21
C THR A 88 3.40 10.15 -15.63
N TRP A 89 2.69 10.18 -14.51
CA TRP A 89 2.12 9.00 -13.87
C TRP A 89 0.75 8.70 -14.49
N VAL A 90 0.54 7.46 -14.91
CA VAL A 90 -0.71 7.00 -15.51
C VAL A 90 -1.23 5.79 -14.75
N GLN A 91 -2.54 5.75 -14.53
CA GLN A 91 -3.18 4.56 -13.97
C GLN A 91 -3.10 3.41 -14.98
N ILE A 92 -2.58 2.26 -14.54
CA ILE A 92 -2.38 1.07 -15.38
C ILE A 92 -3.30 -0.08 -14.99
N ALA A 93 -3.78 -0.13 -13.75
CA ALA A 93 -4.68 -1.17 -13.28
C ALA A 93 -5.61 -0.66 -12.17
N ASP A 94 -6.74 -1.36 -12.05
CA ASP A 94 -7.69 -1.29 -10.95
C ASP A 94 -7.95 -2.73 -10.49
N ILE A 95 -7.52 -3.05 -9.27
CA ILE A 95 -7.56 -4.40 -8.70
C ILE A 95 -8.67 -4.43 -7.67
N ASN A 96 -9.80 -4.99 -8.08
CA ASN A 96 -10.96 -5.10 -7.20
C ASN A 96 -10.77 -6.21 -6.17
N ASP A 97 -11.41 -6.04 -5.01
CA ASP A 97 -11.50 -7.07 -4.00
C ASP A 97 -12.10 -8.37 -4.59
N PRO A 98 -11.41 -9.50 -4.46
CA PRO A 98 -11.94 -10.79 -4.90
C PRO A 98 -13.11 -11.29 -4.03
N ASN A 99 -13.28 -10.73 -2.82
CA ASN A 99 -14.37 -11.07 -1.90
C ASN A 99 -15.24 -9.85 -1.63
N ILE A 100 -16.42 -9.80 -2.19
CA ILE A 100 -17.38 -8.73 -1.94
C ILE A 100 -17.84 -8.80 -0.47
N GLY A 101 -17.61 -7.74 0.33
CA GLY A 101 -18.17 -7.72 1.68
C GLY A 101 -17.46 -6.91 2.75
N GLY A 102 -16.76 -5.82 2.41
CA GLY A 102 -16.27 -4.88 3.42
C GLY A 102 -15.15 -5.42 4.31
N ASN A 103 -14.24 -6.20 3.73
CA ASN A 103 -13.08 -6.80 4.39
C ASN A 103 -11.86 -5.87 4.49
N PHE A 104 -12.03 -4.60 4.10
CA PHE A 104 -10.97 -3.59 4.04
C PHE A 104 -9.80 -3.97 3.11
N PHE A 105 -10.09 -4.59 1.96
CA PHE A 105 -9.11 -4.82 0.92
C PHE A 105 -8.47 -3.48 0.50
N GLY A 106 -7.13 -3.41 0.50
CA GLY A 106 -6.40 -2.15 0.30
C GLY A 106 -6.08 -1.38 1.60
N ALA A 107 -6.37 -1.94 2.79
CA ALA A 107 -6.00 -1.31 4.07
C ALA A 107 -4.49 -1.11 4.20
N ALA A 108 -3.70 -2.01 3.65
CA ALA A 108 -2.26 -1.89 3.49
C ALA A 108 -1.88 -2.38 2.09
N VAL A 109 -0.93 -1.73 1.44
CA VAL A 109 -0.36 -2.14 0.16
C VAL A 109 1.15 -2.11 0.24
N LYS A 110 1.82 -3.05 -0.45
CA LYS A 110 3.28 -3.07 -0.57
C LYS A 110 3.68 -3.66 -1.92
N ILE A 111 4.50 -2.93 -2.66
CA ILE A 111 5.16 -3.40 -3.87
C ILE A 111 6.51 -4.00 -3.49
N SER A 112 6.90 -5.11 -4.07
CA SER A 112 8.26 -5.64 -4.01
C SER A 112 8.60 -6.34 -5.33
N GLY A 113 9.37 -5.67 -6.16
CA GLY A 113 9.70 -6.11 -7.52
C GLY A 113 8.46 -6.31 -8.39
N ASP A 114 8.22 -7.54 -8.83
CA ASP A 114 7.02 -7.88 -9.61
C ASP A 114 5.81 -8.25 -8.76
N TYR A 115 5.93 -8.23 -7.43
CA TYR A 115 4.84 -8.60 -6.53
C TYR A 115 4.17 -7.37 -5.93
N LEU A 116 2.86 -7.51 -5.71
CA LEU A 116 2.04 -6.57 -4.97
C LEU A 116 1.31 -7.33 -3.88
N PHE A 117 1.46 -6.88 -2.64
CA PHE A 117 0.78 -7.42 -1.47
C PHE A 117 -0.31 -6.46 -1.05
N ILE A 118 -1.51 -7.00 -0.80
CA ILE A 118 -2.71 -6.24 -0.45
C ILE A 118 -3.31 -6.82 0.81
N GLY A 119 -3.36 -6.03 1.87
CA GLY A 119 -3.98 -6.40 3.13
C GLY A 119 -5.50 -6.21 3.10
N ALA A 120 -6.20 -7.20 3.65
CA ALA A 120 -7.64 -7.20 3.87
C ALA A 120 -7.94 -7.71 5.29
N PRO A 121 -7.70 -6.88 6.32
CA PRO A 121 -7.66 -7.30 7.72
C PRO A 121 -9.01 -7.71 8.32
N ALA A 122 -10.13 -7.53 7.62
CA ALA A 122 -11.45 -7.99 8.04
C ALA A 122 -11.98 -9.14 7.18
N THR A 123 -11.11 -9.85 6.46
CA THR A 123 -11.52 -11.02 5.69
C THR A 123 -11.87 -12.18 6.60
N LEU A 124 -13.04 -12.79 6.35
CA LEU A 124 -13.47 -13.99 7.06
C LEU A 124 -12.72 -15.22 6.52
N VAL A 125 -12.05 -15.93 7.41
CA VAL A 125 -11.43 -17.23 7.15
C VAL A 125 -12.14 -18.27 8.01
N ALA A 126 -12.76 -19.27 7.39
CA ALA A 126 -13.59 -20.28 8.07
C ALA A 126 -14.68 -19.69 9.02
N GLY A 127 -15.20 -18.50 8.68
CA GLY A 127 -16.23 -17.80 9.45
C GLY A 127 -15.71 -16.92 10.59
N GLN A 128 -14.40 -16.81 10.75
CA GLN A 128 -13.73 -15.94 11.74
C GLN A 128 -13.10 -14.75 11.06
N ASP A 129 -13.14 -13.58 11.69
CA ASP A 129 -12.56 -12.31 11.20
C ASP A 129 -11.04 -12.28 11.46
N GLN A 130 -10.30 -13.08 10.69
CA GLN A 130 -8.86 -13.28 10.88
C GLN A 130 -8.02 -12.28 10.10
N GLY A 131 -8.49 -11.88 8.91
CA GLY A 131 -7.73 -11.11 7.94
C GLY A 131 -6.86 -11.97 7.04
N VAL A 132 -6.53 -11.40 5.87
CA VAL A 132 -5.76 -12.07 4.80
C VAL A 132 -4.86 -11.05 4.11
N VAL A 133 -3.72 -11.48 3.60
CA VAL A 133 -2.93 -10.73 2.62
C VAL A 133 -3.00 -11.46 1.28
N TYR A 134 -3.39 -10.73 0.24
CA TYR A 134 -3.39 -11.21 -1.14
C TYR A 134 -2.06 -10.90 -1.79
N CYS A 135 -1.49 -11.88 -2.48
CA CYS A 135 -0.26 -11.76 -3.27
C CYS A 135 -0.62 -11.76 -4.75
N TYR A 136 -0.31 -10.68 -5.44
CA TYR A 136 -0.44 -10.55 -6.89
C TYR A 136 0.94 -10.48 -7.54
N LYS A 137 1.06 -11.03 -8.75
CA LYS A 137 2.25 -10.90 -9.60
C LYS A 137 1.91 -10.05 -10.81
N ARG A 138 2.77 -9.08 -11.10
CA ARG A 138 2.65 -8.22 -12.27
C ARG A 138 2.90 -9.00 -13.56
N ASN A 139 2.06 -8.76 -14.55
CA ASN A 139 2.22 -9.27 -15.90
C ASN A 139 1.94 -8.12 -16.90
N GLY A 140 2.99 -7.40 -17.29
CA GLY A 140 2.86 -6.16 -18.07
C GLY A 140 2.15 -5.06 -17.29
N SER A 141 0.96 -4.65 -17.73
CA SER A 141 0.10 -3.67 -17.07
C SER A 141 -0.98 -4.31 -16.21
N SER A 142 -1.06 -5.64 -16.14
CA SER A 142 -2.05 -6.36 -15.35
C SER A 142 -1.41 -7.01 -14.12
N TYR A 143 -2.26 -7.40 -13.17
CA TYR A 143 -1.86 -8.09 -11.95
C TYR A 143 -2.67 -9.37 -11.82
N VAL A 144 -2.00 -10.49 -11.59
CA VAL A 144 -2.61 -11.82 -11.48
C VAL A 144 -2.43 -12.33 -10.06
N MET A 145 -3.53 -12.62 -9.38
CA MET A 145 -3.50 -13.19 -8.04
C MET A 145 -2.78 -14.55 -8.07
N GLN A 146 -1.78 -14.71 -7.21
CA GLN A 146 -0.98 -15.92 -7.07
C GLN A 146 -1.44 -16.76 -5.89
N SER A 147 -1.61 -16.12 -4.75
CA SER A 147 -1.91 -16.77 -3.48
C SER A 147 -2.55 -15.82 -2.47
N THR A 148 -3.01 -16.38 -1.38
CA THR A 148 -3.37 -15.69 -0.15
C THR A 148 -2.47 -16.13 0.98
N ILE A 149 -2.08 -15.19 1.85
CA ILE A 149 -1.29 -15.43 3.04
C ILE A 149 -2.22 -15.23 4.24
N GLN A 150 -2.23 -16.18 5.16
CA GLN A 150 -3.05 -16.17 6.36
C GLN A 150 -2.16 -16.33 7.60
N SER A 151 -2.62 -15.83 8.73
CA SER A 151 -1.93 -16.06 9.98
C SER A 151 -1.91 -17.54 10.34
N VAL A 152 -0.79 -18.01 10.87
CA VAL A 152 -0.68 -19.38 11.41
C VAL A 152 -1.42 -19.55 12.74
N LEU A 153 -1.69 -18.45 13.46
CA LEU A 153 -2.47 -18.46 14.70
C LEU A 153 -3.97 -18.52 14.38
N GLY A 154 -4.41 -17.81 13.36
CA GLY A 154 -5.79 -17.87 12.86
C GLY A 154 -6.84 -17.44 13.90
N GLU A 155 -6.53 -16.47 14.72
CA GLU A 155 -7.42 -15.99 15.78
C GLU A 155 -8.54 -15.12 15.22
N ASP A 156 -9.75 -15.27 15.77
CA ASP A 156 -10.87 -14.40 15.45
C ASP A 156 -10.56 -12.94 15.83
N GLN A 157 -10.90 -12.00 14.96
CA GLN A 157 -10.56 -10.57 15.05
C GLN A 157 -9.05 -10.26 15.04
N GLY A 158 -8.19 -11.19 14.60
CA GLY A 158 -6.74 -11.04 14.57
C GLY A 158 -6.22 -9.88 13.73
N LYS A 159 -6.99 -9.46 12.71
CA LYS A 159 -6.67 -8.33 11.81
C LYS A 159 -5.34 -8.49 11.07
N PHE A 160 -5.03 -9.71 10.64
CA PHE A 160 -3.85 -10.00 9.84
C PHE A 160 -3.89 -9.25 8.50
N GLY A 161 -2.79 -8.58 8.16
CA GLY A 161 -2.72 -7.71 6.98
C GLY A 161 -3.03 -6.22 7.25
N THR A 162 -3.09 -5.80 8.51
CA THR A 162 -3.25 -4.38 8.88
C THR A 162 -2.05 -3.54 8.47
N ALA A 163 -0.85 -4.10 8.52
CA ALA A 163 0.40 -3.50 8.07
C ALA A 163 1.21 -4.53 7.28
N ILE A 164 1.88 -4.08 6.24
CA ILE A 164 2.72 -4.93 5.38
C ILE A 164 3.98 -4.17 5.07
N ASP A 165 5.11 -4.85 5.16
CA ASP A 165 6.37 -4.40 4.58
C ASP A 165 7.07 -5.56 3.90
N ALA A 166 7.85 -5.27 2.85
CA ALA A 166 8.57 -6.30 2.12
C ALA A 166 9.92 -5.77 1.63
N TYR A 167 10.91 -6.64 1.64
CA TYR A 167 12.24 -6.34 1.14
C TYR A 167 12.79 -7.57 0.40
N TYR A 168 13.00 -7.42 -0.90
CA TYR A 168 13.32 -8.55 -1.79
C TYR A 168 12.27 -9.68 -1.67
N ASN A 169 12.70 -10.84 -1.14
CA ASN A 169 11.87 -12.03 -1.00
C ASN A 169 11.27 -12.20 0.41
N ASP A 170 11.55 -11.27 1.32
CA ASP A 170 11.04 -11.31 2.67
C ASP A 170 9.80 -10.40 2.81
N ILE A 171 8.80 -10.88 3.52
CA ILE A 171 7.59 -10.11 3.83
C ILE A 171 7.31 -10.15 5.33
N LEU A 172 6.94 -8.99 5.87
CA LEU A 172 6.45 -8.83 7.23
C LEU A 172 4.99 -8.41 7.20
N ILE A 173 4.14 -9.05 8.00
CA ILE A 173 2.71 -8.79 8.05
C ILE A 173 2.28 -8.62 9.50
N GLY A 174 1.66 -7.50 9.80
CA GLY A 174 1.12 -7.20 11.13
C GLY A 174 -0.29 -7.75 11.31
N ALA A 175 -0.57 -8.24 12.53
CA ALA A 175 -1.88 -8.68 13.00
C ALA A 175 -2.10 -8.08 14.40
N VAL A 176 -2.80 -6.97 14.48
CA VAL A 176 -2.81 -6.11 15.67
C VAL A 176 -3.60 -6.64 16.85
N MET A 177 -4.49 -7.61 16.64
CA MET A 177 -5.36 -8.18 17.68
C MET A 177 -5.14 -9.69 17.92
N GLU A 178 -4.15 -10.30 17.30
CA GLU A 178 -3.76 -11.68 17.58
C GLU A 178 -3.08 -11.83 18.96
N ASN A 179 -2.99 -13.06 19.44
CA ASN A 179 -2.36 -13.41 20.71
C ASN A 179 -3.00 -12.68 21.91
N THR A 180 -4.32 -12.82 22.02
CA THR A 180 -5.12 -12.19 23.11
C THR A 180 -4.91 -10.68 23.21
N ASP A 181 -5.17 -9.98 22.10
CA ASP A 181 -5.09 -8.50 21.96
C ASP A 181 -3.68 -7.89 22.10
N LYS A 182 -2.62 -8.71 22.05
CA LYS A 182 -1.24 -8.20 22.09
C LYS A 182 -0.65 -7.89 20.72
N GLY A 183 -1.29 -8.41 19.66
CA GLY A 183 -0.79 -8.34 18.30
C GLY A 183 0.39 -9.28 18.04
N THR A 184 0.59 -9.59 16.77
CA THR A 184 1.70 -10.41 16.27
C THR A 184 2.26 -9.84 14.98
N VAL A 185 3.45 -10.30 14.61
CA VAL A 185 4.06 -10.04 13.31
C VAL A 185 4.33 -11.38 12.64
N GLY A 186 3.66 -11.63 11.53
CA GLY A 186 3.96 -12.77 10.66
C GLY A 186 5.16 -12.47 9.76
N PHE A 187 6.02 -13.46 9.57
CA PHE A 187 7.12 -13.41 8.61
C PHE A 187 6.90 -14.47 7.53
N GLY A 188 7.17 -14.11 6.29
CA GLY A 188 7.09 -15.01 5.15
C GLY A 188 8.23 -14.79 4.16
N ILE A 189 8.49 -15.80 3.34
CA ILE A 189 9.47 -15.73 2.25
C ILE A 189 8.69 -15.90 0.93
N ILE A 190 8.94 -15.00 -0.02
CA ILE A 190 8.42 -15.10 -1.38
C ILE A 190 9.32 -16.09 -2.13
N HIS A 191 8.80 -17.27 -2.44
CA HIS A 191 9.51 -18.19 -3.32
C HIS A 191 9.25 -17.78 -4.78
N THR A 192 10.25 -17.20 -5.42
CA THR A 192 10.24 -16.97 -6.89
C THR A 192 10.66 -18.25 -7.58
N GLU A 193 9.73 -18.90 -8.29
CA GLU A 193 10.06 -19.92 -9.29
C GLU A 193 10.58 -19.29 -10.57
#